data_b073ee66c14f4a836736db0204a786b3
#
_entry.id   b073ee66c14f4a836736db0204a786b3
#
_cell.length_a   1.000
_cell.length_b   1.000
_cell.length_c   1.000
_cell.angle_alpha   90.00
_cell.angle_beta   90.00
_cell.angle_gamma   90.00
#
_symmetry.space_group_name_H-M   'P 1'
#
loop_
_entity.id
_entity.type
_entity.pdbx_description
1 polymer ?
#
loop_
_entity_poly.entity_id
_entity_poly.type
_entity_poly.pdbx_seq_one_letter_code
_entity_poly.pdbx_strand_id
1 'polypeptide(L)'
;MRLLGKFLLFVVTSAPALFAAAPLLAQGTGAQTVRTVLAVGRVTSVVDAPMHFKLLRVTLQAGTSTTYRGSQGTIFAHSGALAVATGDDKRTLQEGEGVYIAAGTNVTLQASESTPAVFMHFLLLPAADLDKSAWVPPAAVTEIHRMAIPAAALKPGPYEFSMIRLTRGPGQAPGPHMRSGAALYYILADGLVTIWPSRPDGTITGESRTELRPAGAIQEEPYGFVHTWSSPPNSRLISQEGMADVIFIK
;
A
#
# COMPACT_ATOMS: atom_id res chain seq x y z
N MET A 1 24.20 -57.65 -74.60
CA MET A 1 24.81 -57.37 -73.30
C MET A 1 23.81 -56.60 -72.47
N ARG A 2 23.11 -57.23 -71.49
CA ARG A 2 22.10 -56.63 -70.61
C ARG A 2 22.69 -56.63 -69.22
N LEU A 3 22.85 -55.41 -68.65
CA LEU A 3 23.24 -55.21 -67.26
C LEU A 3 21.94 -55.07 -66.44
N LEU A 4 21.75 -56.06 -65.53
CA LEU A 4 20.71 -55.99 -64.49
C LEU A 4 21.21 -55.16 -63.32
N GLY A 5 20.57 -54.00 -63.11
CA GLY A 5 20.79 -53.24 -61.92
C GLY A 5 19.90 -53.81 -60.78
N LYS A 6 20.54 -54.19 -59.68
CA LYS A 6 19.81 -54.57 -58.43
C LYS A 6 19.44 -53.32 -57.67
N PHE A 7 18.12 -53.07 -57.53
CA PHE A 7 17.59 -52.09 -56.61
C PHE A 7 17.54 -52.68 -55.18
N LEU A 8 18.25 -52.04 -54.28
CA LEU A 8 18.19 -52.36 -52.85
C LEU A 8 17.11 -51.48 -52.20
N LEU A 9 16.04 -52.09 -51.72
CA LEU A 9 14.94 -51.40 -51.07
C LEU A 9 15.27 -51.28 -49.58
N PHE A 10 15.59 -50.05 -49.12
CA PHE A 10 15.72 -49.74 -47.68
C PHE A 10 14.32 -49.49 -47.10
N VAL A 11 13.84 -50.39 -46.23
CA VAL A 11 12.65 -50.19 -45.42
C VAL A 11 13.09 -49.49 -44.16
N VAL A 12 12.76 -48.18 -44.04
CA VAL A 12 12.93 -47.43 -42.82
C VAL A 12 11.72 -47.64 -41.95
N THR A 13 11.85 -48.43 -40.93
CA THR A 13 10.84 -48.57 -39.87
C THR A 13 10.96 -47.40 -38.91
N SER A 14 10.08 -46.41 -39.03
CA SER A 14 9.91 -45.37 -38.04
C SER A 14 9.17 -45.93 -36.82
N ALA A 15 9.87 -46.05 -35.70
CA ALA A 15 9.24 -46.30 -34.40
C ALA A 15 8.49 -45.01 -33.91
N PRO A 16 7.25 -45.14 -33.46
CA PRO A 16 6.59 -43.97 -32.89
C PRO A 16 7.22 -43.65 -31.53
N ALA A 17 7.81 -42.45 -31.43
CA ALA A 17 8.23 -41.90 -30.13
C ALA A 17 6.98 -41.60 -29.31
N LEU A 18 6.73 -42.39 -28.31
CA LEU A 18 5.78 -42.09 -27.26
C LEU A 18 6.32 -40.89 -26.46
N PHE A 19 5.88 -39.69 -26.81
CA PHE A 19 6.01 -38.55 -25.92
C PHE A 19 5.08 -38.78 -24.72
N ALA A 20 5.65 -39.23 -23.62
CA ALA A 20 5.00 -39.15 -22.33
C ALA A 20 4.77 -37.66 -22.03
N ALA A 21 3.53 -37.20 -22.18
CA ALA A 21 3.13 -35.87 -21.71
C ALA A 21 3.33 -35.88 -20.19
N ALA A 22 4.41 -35.22 -19.73
CA ALA A 22 4.53 -34.90 -18.31
C ALA A 22 3.27 -34.10 -17.92
N PRO A 23 2.61 -34.45 -16.81
CA PRO A 23 1.51 -33.63 -16.35
C PRO A 23 2.05 -32.22 -16.14
N LEU A 24 1.55 -31.25 -16.91
CA LEU A 24 1.66 -29.85 -16.54
C LEU A 24 1.03 -29.77 -15.15
N LEU A 25 1.88 -29.70 -14.13
CA LEU A 25 1.45 -29.28 -12.82
C LEU A 25 0.77 -27.93 -13.08
N ALA A 26 -0.54 -27.92 -12.97
CA ALA A 26 -1.32 -26.70 -13.01
C ALA A 26 -0.66 -25.77 -11.98
N GLN A 27 0.09 -24.79 -12.46
CA GLN A 27 0.51 -23.67 -11.64
C GLN A 27 -0.80 -23.10 -11.13
N GLY A 28 -1.05 -23.32 -9.84
CA GLY A 28 -2.24 -22.82 -9.20
C GLY A 28 -2.39 -21.36 -9.58
N THR A 29 -3.53 -20.99 -10.11
CA THR A 29 -3.93 -19.62 -10.35
C THR A 29 -4.09 -18.92 -8.99
N GLY A 30 -2.99 -18.84 -8.25
CA GLY A 30 -2.91 -18.09 -7.01
C GLY A 30 -3.25 -16.64 -7.33
N ALA A 31 -4.32 -16.13 -6.75
CA ALA A 31 -4.74 -14.77 -6.98
C ALA A 31 -3.57 -13.83 -6.69
N GLN A 32 -3.09 -13.14 -7.70
CA GLN A 32 -1.93 -12.24 -7.63
C GLN A 32 -2.14 -11.16 -6.57
N THR A 33 -1.07 -10.75 -5.90
CA THR A 33 -1.09 -9.51 -5.11
C THR A 33 -1.47 -8.35 -6.03
N VAL A 34 -2.57 -7.70 -5.73
CA VAL A 34 -3.01 -6.49 -6.44
C VAL A 34 -2.59 -5.27 -5.63
N ARG A 35 -1.86 -4.38 -6.28
CA ARG A 35 -1.46 -3.08 -5.73
C ARG A 35 -2.27 -1.99 -6.44
N THR A 36 -3.12 -1.31 -5.70
CA THR A 36 -3.92 -0.19 -6.23
C THR A 36 -3.45 1.11 -5.60
N VAL A 37 -2.98 2.05 -6.42
CA VAL A 37 -2.66 3.41 -5.97
C VAL A 37 -3.97 4.18 -5.81
N LEU A 38 -4.29 4.60 -4.59
CA LEU A 38 -5.51 5.33 -4.26
C LEU A 38 -5.30 6.84 -4.31
N ALA A 39 -4.12 7.30 -3.91
CA ALA A 39 -3.74 8.70 -3.94
C ALA A 39 -2.22 8.82 -4.02
N VAL A 40 -1.73 9.87 -4.66
CA VAL A 40 -0.30 10.17 -4.75
C VAL A 40 -0.09 11.67 -4.84
N GLY A 41 0.94 12.16 -4.16
CA GLY A 41 1.39 13.54 -4.24
C GLY A 41 2.91 13.65 -4.13
N ARG A 42 3.46 14.74 -4.67
CA ARG A 42 4.87 15.07 -4.52
C ARG A 42 5.07 15.94 -3.30
N VAL A 43 6.07 15.59 -2.52
CA VAL A 43 6.50 16.32 -1.34
C VAL A 43 7.92 16.83 -1.61
N THR A 44 8.14 18.12 -1.42
CA THR A 44 9.49 18.69 -1.46
C THR A 44 10.35 18.10 -0.36
N SER A 45 11.68 18.25 -0.45
CA SER A 45 12.59 17.70 0.55
C SER A 45 12.18 18.06 1.98
N VAL A 46 12.25 17.09 2.88
CA VAL A 46 11.86 17.19 4.30
C VAL A 46 13.04 16.84 5.24
N VAL A 47 14.27 16.85 4.71
CA VAL A 47 15.48 16.35 5.43
C VAL A 47 15.90 17.20 6.62
N ASP A 48 15.48 18.46 6.68
CA ASP A 48 15.95 19.42 7.69
C ASP A 48 15.06 19.45 8.95
N ALA A 49 14.02 18.65 9.00
CA ALA A 49 13.12 18.59 10.15
C ALA A 49 12.77 17.14 10.53
N PRO A 50 12.67 16.82 11.83
CA PRO A 50 12.09 15.54 12.24
C PRO A 50 10.67 15.41 11.69
N MET A 51 10.44 14.37 10.90
CA MET A 51 9.14 14.09 10.28
C MET A 51 8.41 12.97 11.01
N HIS A 52 7.11 13.00 10.93
CA HIS A 52 6.23 12.00 11.52
C HIS A 52 5.11 11.64 10.54
N PHE A 53 4.70 10.38 10.59
CA PHE A 53 3.35 10.01 10.18
C PHE A 53 2.41 10.21 11.37
N LYS A 54 1.21 10.71 11.06
CA LYS A 54 0.10 10.82 12.01
C LYS A 54 -1.15 10.29 11.34
N LEU A 55 -1.82 9.35 11.96
CA LEU A 55 -3.08 8.79 11.47
C LEU A 55 -4.23 9.30 12.32
N LEU A 56 -5.17 9.94 11.66
CA LEU A 56 -6.41 10.42 12.26
C LEU A 56 -7.59 9.64 11.70
N ARG A 57 -8.55 9.34 12.56
CA ARG A 57 -9.91 8.99 12.19
C ARG A 57 -10.79 10.21 12.32
N VAL A 58 -11.46 10.57 11.25
CA VAL A 58 -12.36 11.73 11.21
C VAL A 58 -13.77 11.28 10.88
N THR A 59 -14.74 11.76 11.64
CA THR A 59 -16.16 11.44 11.45
C THR A 59 -16.94 12.71 11.19
N LEU A 60 -17.76 12.70 10.15
CA LEU A 60 -18.76 13.71 9.84
C LEU A 60 -20.14 13.10 9.94
N GLN A 61 -21.04 13.79 10.64
CA GLN A 61 -22.45 13.42 10.66
C GLN A 61 -23.08 13.65 9.27
N ALA A 62 -24.19 12.96 9.00
CA ALA A 62 -24.94 13.14 7.78
C ALA A 62 -25.27 14.62 7.52
N GLY A 63 -25.12 15.08 6.29
CA GLY A 63 -25.39 16.45 5.86
C GLY A 63 -24.40 17.50 6.36
N THR A 64 -23.41 17.13 7.19
CA THR A 64 -22.44 18.10 7.73
C THR A 64 -21.22 18.25 6.85
N SER A 65 -20.60 19.44 6.91
CA SER A 65 -19.35 19.74 6.22
C SER A 65 -18.31 20.26 7.20
N THR A 66 -17.04 20.12 6.84
CA THR A 66 -15.89 20.66 7.57
C THR A 66 -14.84 21.19 6.61
N THR A 67 -13.91 21.94 7.13
CA THR A 67 -12.73 22.37 6.36
C THR A 67 -11.46 21.89 7.01
N TYR A 68 -10.46 21.67 6.18
CA TYR A 68 -9.10 21.31 6.58
C TYR A 68 -8.12 22.25 5.88
N ARG A 69 -7.15 22.74 6.63
CA ARG A 69 -5.98 23.42 6.10
C ARG A 69 -4.79 23.15 7.01
N GLY A 70 -3.89 22.30 6.58
CA GLY A 70 -2.75 21.89 7.41
C GLY A 70 -1.62 21.27 6.59
N SER A 71 -0.93 20.35 7.21
CA SER A 71 0.13 19.58 6.58
C SER A 71 -0.42 18.69 5.47
N GLN A 72 0.47 18.27 4.58
CA GLN A 72 0.14 17.33 3.51
C GLN A 72 -0.30 15.97 4.05
N GLY A 73 -1.14 15.31 3.28
CA GLY A 73 -1.65 14.00 3.68
C GLY A 73 -2.48 13.32 2.60
N THR A 74 -2.91 12.12 2.91
CA THR A 74 -3.85 11.36 2.08
C THR A 74 -5.09 11.03 2.89
N ILE A 75 -6.26 11.27 2.31
CA ILE A 75 -7.56 10.91 2.88
C ILE A 75 -8.05 9.63 2.20
N PHE A 76 -8.55 8.72 3.01
CA PHE A 76 -9.17 7.48 2.60
C PHE A 76 -10.61 7.42 3.13
N ALA A 77 -11.60 7.32 2.26
CA ALA A 77 -12.98 7.13 2.65
C ALA A 77 -13.17 5.70 3.20
N HIS A 78 -13.31 5.59 4.52
CA HIS A 78 -13.41 4.29 5.22
C HIS A 78 -14.85 3.77 5.23
N SER A 79 -15.82 4.65 5.40
CA SER A 79 -17.23 4.31 5.27
C SER A 79 -18.06 5.55 4.92
N GLY A 80 -19.12 5.36 4.16
CA GLY A 80 -19.95 6.44 3.63
C GLY A 80 -19.27 7.19 2.48
N ALA A 81 -20.05 7.96 1.72
CA ALA A 81 -19.54 8.81 0.65
C ALA A 81 -19.08 10.17 1.19
N LEU A 82 -17.97 10.66 0.68
CA LEU A 82 -17.35 11.91 1.10
C LEU A 82 -17.12 12.83 -0.11
N ALA A 83 -17.87 13.93 -0.20
CA ALA A 83 -17.57 14.96 -1.17
C ALA A 83 -16.34 15.75 -0.73
N VAL A 84 -15.40 15.96 -1.64
CA VAL A 84 -14.14 16.69 -1.42
C VAL A 84 -14.05 17.81 -2.44
N ALA A 85 -13.86 19.04 -1.96
CA ALA A 85 -13.69 20.22 -2.80
C ALA A 85 -12.36 20.94 -2.48
N THR A 86 -11.59 21.25 -3.52
CA THR A 86 -10.33 21.96 -3.45
C THR A 86 -10.33 23.04 -4.53
N GLY A 87 -10.61 24.27 -4.13
CA GLY A 87 -10.89 25.33 -5.12
C GLY A 87 -12.09 24.97 -5.97
N ASP A 88 -11.92 25.01 -7.29
CA ASP A 88 -12.96 24.65 -8.27
C ASP A 88 -13.07 23.13 -8.54
N ASP A 89 -12.09 22.36 -8.09
CA ASP A 89 -12.09 20.90 -8.24
C ASP A 89 -12.97 20.26 -7.17
N LYS A 90 -13.94 19.47 -7.63
CA LYS A 90 -14.90 18.77 -6.75
C LYS A 90 -15.04 17.33 -7.21
N ARG A 91 -14.96 16.42 -6.24
CA ARG A 91 -15.21 14.99 -6.46
C ARG A 91 -15.85 14.34 -5.25
N THR A 92 -16.49 13.21 -5.47
CA THR A 92 -17.00 12.37 -4.39
C THR A 92 -16.14 11.13 -4.28
N LEU A 93 -15.59 10.88 -3.11
CA LEU A 93 -14.93 9.63 -2.77
C LEU A 93 -15.98 8.64 -2.29
N GLN A 94 -16.02 7.48 -2.94
CA GLN A 94 -16.74 6.32 -2.44
C GLN A 94 -15.90 5.57 -1.40
N GLU A 95 -16.54 4.68 -0.64
CA GLU A 95 -15.83 3.80 0.28
C GLU A 95 -14.67 3.10 -0.43
N GLY A 96 -13.50 3.17 0.16
CA GLY A 96 -12.30 2.59 -0.38
C GLY A 96 -11.52 3.47 -1.35
N GLU A 97 -11.97 4.66 -1.68
CA GLU A 97 -11.22 5.62 -2.51
C GLU A 97 -10.39 6.59 -1.68
N GLY A 98 -9.40 7.22 -2.31
CA GLY A 98 -8.51 8.14 -1.65
C GLY A 98 -8.19 9.39 -2.43
N VAL A 99 -7.70 10.41 -1.72
CA VAL A 99 -7.20 11.67 -2.28
C VAL A 99 -5.96 12.15 -1.56
N TYR A 100 -5.01 12.74 -2.29
CA TYR A 100 -3.89 13.47 -1.73
C TYR A 100 -4.28 14.94 -1.52
N ILE A 101 -3.88 15.48 -0.37
CA ILE A 101 -4.04 16.90 -0.01
C ILE A 101 -2.64 17.49 0.17
N ALA A 102 -2.30 18.49 -0.62
CA ALA A 102 -1.04 19.19 -0.49
C ALA A 102 -1.04 20.11 0.75
N ALA A 103 0.14 20.36 1.31
CA ALA A 103 0.29 21.25 2.46
C ALA A 103 -0.28 22.65 2.18
N GLY A 104 -0.99 23.21 3.14
CA GLY A 104 -1.58 24.55 3.07
C GLY A 104 -2.81 24.68 2.17
N THR A 105 -3.24 23.60 1.50
CA THR A 105 -4.44 23.61 0.66
C THR A 105 -5.69 23.70 1.53
N ASN A 106 -6.61 24.60 1.17
CA ASN A 106 -7.95 24.62 1.75
C ASN A 106 -8.80 23.51 1.11
N VAL A 107 -9.31 22.61 1.94
CA VAL A 107 -10.17 21.52 1.49
C VAL A 107 -11.47 21.59 2.26
N THR A 108 -12.58 21.50 1.55
CA THR A 108 -13.92 21.31 2.15
C THR A 108 -14.33 19.87 1.95
N LEU A 109 -14.78 19.23 3.03
CA LEU A 109 -15.28 17.87 3.03
C LEU A 109 -16.71 17.86 3.52
N GLN A 110 -17.57 17.08 2.87
CA GLN A 110 -18.98 16.98 3.21
C GLN A 110 -19.44 15.54 3.16
N ALA A 111 -20.10 15.08 4.23
CA ALA A 111 -20.82 13.81 4.24
C ALA A 111 -22.09 13.90 3.40
N SER A 112 -22.59 12.76 2.91
CA SER A 112 -23.89 12.72 2.23
C SER A 112 -25.01 13.18 3.17
N GLU A 113 -26.14 13.66 2.58
CA GLU A 113 -27.29 14.13 3.37
C GLU A 113 -27.91 13.04 4.26
N SER A 114 -27.76 11.77 3.88
CA SER A 114 -28.47 10.66 4.53
C SER A 114 -27.57 9.76 5.37
N THR A 115 -26.26 9.80 5.20
CA THR A 115 -25.33 8.89 5.89
C THR A 115 -24.09 9.62 6.42
N PRO A 116 -23.65 9.30 7.64
CA PRO A 116 -22.36 9.78 8.14
C PRO A 116 -21.22 9.28 7.26
N ALA A 117 -20.13 10.03 7.24
CA ALA A 117 -18.88 9.63 6.62
C ALA A 117 -17.78 9.45 7.66
N VAL A 118 -17.05 8.35 7.58
CA VAL A 118 -15.82 8.12 8.34
C VAL A 118 -14.66 8.00 7.35
N PHE A 119 -13.63 8.74 7.59
CA PHE A 119 -12.42 8.66 6.77
C PHE A 119 -11.16 8.66 7.62
N MET A 120 -10.13 8.05 7.08
CA MET A 120 -8.79 8.02 7.68
C MET A 120 -7.94 9.10 7.00
N HIS A 121 -7.21 9.88 7.79
CA HIS A 121 -6.30 10.89 7.28
C HIS A 121 -4.88 10.55 7.70
N PHE A 122 -4.08 10.11 6.74
CA PHE A 122 -2.65 9.87 6.91
C PHE A 122 -1.91 11.16 6.61
N LEU A 123 -1.30 11.72 7.62
CA LEU A 123 -0.53 12.96 7.55
C LEU A 123 0.96 12.66 7.54
N LEU A 124 1.70 13.42 6.74
CA LEU A 124 3.15 13.55 6.82
C LEU A 124 3.48 14.98 7.25
N LEU A 125 4.02 15.13 8.45
CA LEU A 125 4.17 16.44 9.06
C LEU A 125 5.46 16.56 9.90
N PRO A 126 6.00 17.79 10.05
CA PRO A 126 7.12 18.03 10.94
C PRO A 126 6.70 17.90 12.41
N ALA A 127 7.65 17.58 13.29
CA ALA A 127 7.41 17.46 14.72
C ALA A 127 6.74 18.68 15.35
N ALA A 128 7.03 19.88 14.84
CA ALA A 128 6.44 21.15 15.30
C ALA A 128 4.93 21.27 15.05
N ASP A 129 4.37 20.40 14.19
CA ASP A 129 2.94 20.43 13.83
C ASP A 129 2.15 19.26 14.44
N LEU A 130 2.82 18.37 15.18
CA LEU A 130 2.21 17.13 15.70
C LEU A 130 0.95 17.37 16.52
N ASP A 131 0.95 18.39 17.36
CA ASP A 131 -0.16 18.65 18.27
C ASP A 131 -1.10 19.75 17.79
N LYS A 132 -0.87 20.25 16.55
CA LYS A 132 -1.76 21.22 15.94
C LYS A 132 -2.99 20.53 15.36
N SER A 133 -4.18 21.07 15.63
CA SER A 133 -5.41 20.67 14.95
C SER A 133 -5.64 21.58 13.75
N ALA A 134 -5.86 20.96 12.60
CA ALA A 134 -6.16 21.67 11.36
C ALA A 134 -7.59 21.39 10.87
N TRP A 135 -8.35 20.58 11.62
CA TRP A 135 -9.76 20.28 11.36
C TRP A 135 -10.68 21.22 12.08
N VAL A 136 -11.69 21.72 11.41
CA VAL A 136 -12.68 22.63 11.94
C VAL A 136 -13.94 21.86 12.35
N PRO A 137 -14.60 22.17 13.50
CA PRO A 137 -15.92 21.62 13.82
C PRO A 137 -16.91 21.79 12.65
N PRO A 138 -17.84 20.84 12.44
CA PRO A 138 -18.26 19.78 13.37
C PRO A 138 -17.53 18.44 13.21
N ALA A 139 -16.36 18.40 12.56
CA ALA A 139 -15.59 17.16 12.42
C ALA A 139 -15.19 16.61 13.80
N ALA A 140 -15.55 15.36 14.09
CA ALA A 140 -15.05 14.64 15.25
C ALA A 140 -13.75 13.94 14.86
N VAL A 141 -12.63 14.33 15.49
CA VAL A 141 -11.28 13.87 15.15
C VAL A 141 -10.71 13.05 16.30
N THR A 142 -10.22 11.87 15.99
CA THR A 142 -9.52 11.00 16.93
C THR A 142 -8.14 10.65 16.34
N GLU A 143 -7.08 10.88 17.08
CA GLU A 143 -5.76 10.38 16.73
C GLU A 143 -5.71 8.88 17.00
N ILE A 144 -5.37 8.12 15.96
CA ILE A 144 -5.25 6.66 16.04
C ILE A 144 -3.79 6.28 16.31
N HIS A 145 -2.85 6.97 15.65
CA HIS A 145 -1.44 6.61 15.74
C HIS A 145 -0.52 7.76 15.33
N ARG A 146 0.71 7.73 15.84
CA ARG A 146 1.81 8.56 15.36
C ARG A 146 3.12 7.76 15.35
N MET A 147 3.92 7.95 14.32
CA MET A 147 5.19 7.28 14.10
C MET A 147 6.26 8.31 13.71
N ALA A 148 7.38 8.33 14.42
CA ALA A 148 8.53 9.13 14.03
C ALA A 148 9.25 8.51 12.82
N ILE A 149 9.64 9.33 11.86
CA ILE A 149 10.47 8.90 10.72
C ILE A 149 11.91 9.29 11.04
N PRO A 150 12.83 8.33 11.25
CA PRO A 150 14.23 8.63 11.54
C PRO A 150 14.86 9.48 10.43
N ALA A 151 15.60 10.52 10.78
CA ALA A 151 16.26 11.40 9.81
C ALA A 151 17.18 10.63 8.85
N ALA A 152 17.82 9.55 9.32
CA ALA A 152 18.65 8.67 8.48
C ALA A 152 17.87 7.97 7.37
N ALA A 153 16.53 7.86 7.49
CA ALA A 153 15.66 7.30 6.45
C ALA A 153 15.30 8.33 5.37
N LEU A 154 15.57 9.61 5.63
CA LEU A 154 15.21 10.71 4.75
C LEU A 154 16.44 11.14 3.95
N LYS A 155 16.45 10.84 2.66
CA LYS A 155 17.49 11.32 1.72
C LYS A 155 17.08 12.68 1.15
N PRO A 156 18.03 13.54 0.76
CA PRO A 156 17.69 14.78 0.03
C PRO A 156 16.94 14.45 -1.25
N GLY A 157 15.90 15.20 -1.53
CA GLY A 157 15.17 15.09 -2.80
C GLY A 157 13.67 15.29 -2.63
N PRO A 158 12.93 15.37 -3.73
CA PRO A 158 11.49 15.26 -3.66
C PRO A 158 11.10 13.82 -3.31
N TYR A 159 10.00 13.69 -2.56
CA TYR A 159 9.41 12.42 -2.19
C TYR A 159 8.08 12.21 -2.91
N GLU A 160 7.74 10.97 -3.14
CA GLU A 160 6.37 10.59 -3.41
C GLU A 160 5.71 10.17 -2.09
N PHE A 161 4.61 10.81 -1.75
CA PHE A 161 3.74 10.40 -0.68
C PHE A 161 2.52 9.73 -1.29
N SER A 162 2.46 8.41 -1.20
CA SER A 162 1.42 7.61 -1.85
C SER A 162 0.59 6.84 -0.84
N MET A 163 -0.70 6.70 -1.13
CA MET A 163 -1.60 5.78 -0.44
C MET A 163 -1.91 4.62 -1.36
N ILE A 164 -1.70 3.41 -0.88
CA ILE A 164 -1.80 2.20 -1.67
C ILE A 164 -2.70 1.20 -0.94
N ARG A 165 -3.58 0.55 -1.68
CA ARG A 165 -4.28 -0.64 -1.22
C ARG A 165 -3.56 -1.87 -1.75
N LEU A 166 -3.18 -2.77 -0.84
CA LEU A 166 -2.68 -4.09 -1.18
C LEU A 166 -3.79 -5.12 -0.94
N THR A 167 -4.05 -5.94 -1.94
CA THR A 167 -4.97 -7.07 -1.82
C THR A 167 -4.23 -8.34 -2.20
N ARG A 168 -4.29 -9.35 -1.33
CA ARG A 168 -3.62 -10.64 -1.55
C ARG A 168 -4.59 -11.78 -1.39
N GLY A 169 -4.43 -12.83 -2.21
CA GLY A 169 -5.16 -14.06 -2.06
C GLY A 169 -4.64 -14.92 -0.90
N PRO A 170 -5.39 -15.95 -0.50
CA PRO A 170 -4.98 -16.87 0.56
C PRO A 170 -3.61 -17.50 0.28
N GLY A 171 -2.77 -17.63 1.31
CA GLY A 171 -1.47 -18.28 1.25
C GLY A 171 -0.39 -17.58 0.39
N GLN A 172 -0.68 -16.42 -0.19
CA GLN A 172 0.31 -15.66 -0.94
C GLN A 172 1.20 -14.85 -0.01
N ALA A 173 2.50 -15.00 -0.18
CA ALA A 173 3.52 -14.17 0.46
C ALA A 173 4.61 -13.86 -0.57
N PRO A 174 4.97 -12.58 -0.80
CA PRO A 174 6.21 -12.26 -1.48
C PRO A 174 7.40 -12.69 -0.62
N GLY A 175 8.58 -12.77 -1.21
CA GLY A 175 9.80 -12.95 -0.43
C GLY A 175 10.05 -11.81 0.56
N PRO A 176 11.00 -11.99 1.51
CA PRO A 176 11.42 -10.92 2.40
C PRO A 176 11.85 -9.69 1.61
N HIS A 177 11.36 -8.53 2.01
CA HIS A 177 11.71 -7.26 1.36
C HIS A 177 11.67 -6.11 2.38
N MET A 178 12.26 -4.99 2.03
CA MET A 178 12.13 -3.74 2.75
C MET A 178 11.62 -2.64 1.81
N ARG A 179 11.12 -1.56 2.37
CA ARG A 179 10.70 -0.38 1.64
C ARG A 179 11.86 0.59 1.44
N SER A 180 11.80 1.38 0.38
CA SER A 180 12.75 2.48 0.13
C SER A 180 12.50 3.69 1.07
N GLY A 181 11.30 3.76 1.67
CA GLY A 181 10.90 4.77 2.65
C GLY A 181 10.22 4.15 3.87
N ALA A 182 9.76 4.98 4.78
CA ALA A 182 8.92 4.55 5.88
C ALA A 182 7.48 4.34 5.42
N ALA A 183 6.78 3.36 5.98
CA ALA A 183 5.38 3.10 5.70
C ALA A 183 4.57 2.93 7.00
N LEU A 184 3.30 3.29 6.91
CA LEU A 184 2.31 3.11 7.97
C LEU A 184 1.08 2.43 7.38
N TYR A 185 0.73 1.25 7.91
CA TYR A 185 -0.43 0.51 7.45
C TYR A 185 -1.60 0.66 8.42
N TYR A 186 -2.77 0.81 7.86
CA TYR A 186 -4.05 0.53 8.52
C TYR A 186 -4.63 -0.74 7.91
N ILE A 187 -4.81 -1.77 8.73
CA ILE A 187 -5.20 -3.10 8.29
C ILE A 187 -6.72 -3.17 8.08
N LEU A 188 -7.15 -3.47 6.86
CA LEU A 188 -8.58 -3.55 6.52
C LEU A 188 -9.19 -4.94 6.72
N ALA A 189 -8.34 -5.99 6.68
CA ALA A 189 -8.73 -7.36 6.96
C ALA A 189 -7.55 -8.10 7.57
N ASP A 190 -7.81 -9.11 8.39
CA ASP A 190 -6.79 -9.88 9.10
C ASP A 190 -5.65 -10.32 8.19
N GLY A 191 -4.41 -10.11 8.63
CA GLY A 191 -3.19 -10.46 7.91
C GLY A 191 -2.12 -11.01 8.83
N LEU A 192 -1.18 -11.75 8.26
CA LEU A 192 0.02 -12.22 8.93
C LEU A 192 1.22 -11.42 8.44
N VAL A 193 1.95 -10.79 9.33
CA VAL A 193 3.24 -10.16 9.03
C VAL A 193 4.35 -11.04 9.57
N THR A 194 5.30 -11.39 8.69
CA THR A 194 6.54 -12.05 9.09
C THR A 194 7.66 -11.02 9.06
N ILE A 195 8.36 -10.88 10.16
CA ILE A 195 9.35 -9.84 10.41
C ILE A 195 10.70 -10.51 10.66
N TRP A 196 11.76 -10.02 10.03
CA TRP A 196 13.14 -10.43 10.27
C TRP A 196 13.89 -9.33 11.02
N PRO A 197 14.63 -9.64 12.10
CA PRO A 197 15.61 -8.73 12.64
C PRO A 197 16.59 -8.34 11.54
N SER A 198 16.79 -7.04 11.34
CA SER A 198 17.61 -6.53 10.23
C SER A 198 18.36 -5.26 10.61
N ARG A 199 19.48 -5.01 9.92
CA ARG A 199 20.18 -3.74 9.97
C ARG A 199 19.46 -2.69 9.10
N PRO A 200 19.77 -1.40 9.25
CA PRO A 200 19.17 -0.36 8.42
C PRO A 200 19.39 -0.53 6.90
N ASP A 201 20.40 -1.29 6.49
CA ASP A 201 20.67 -1.63 5.09
C ASP A 201 19.85 -2.82 4.59
N GLY A 202 18.98 -3.40 5.43
CA GLY A 202 18.16 -4.55 5.11
C GLY A 202 18.84 -5.91 5.29
N THR A 203 20.07 -5.95 5.80
CA THR A 203 20.75 -7.22 6.09
C THR A 203 20.05 -7.95 7.23
N ILE A 204 19.51 -9.13 6.97
CA ILE A 204 18.86 -9.98 7.98
C ILE A 204 19.90 -10.50 8.97
N THR A 205 19.62 -10.38 10.26
CA THR A 205 20.56 -10.73 11.34
C THR A 205 20.08 -11.85 12.27
N GLY A 206 18.87 -12.36 12.08
CA GLY A 206 18.30 -13.38 12.95
C GLY A 206 17.08 -14.07 12.36
N GLU A 207 16.49 -14.95 13.15
CA GLU A 207 15.28 -15.67 12.77
C GLU A 207 14.05 -14.77 12.72
N SER A 208 13.15 -15.08 11.82
CA SER A 208 11.89 -14.35 11.66
C SER A 208 10.88 -14.72 12.77
N ARG A 209 9.97 -13.79 13.03
CA ARG A 209 8.75 -14.03 13.78
C ARG A 209 7.54 -13.66 12.94
N THR A 210 6.45 -14.40 13.09
CA THR A 210 5.18 -14.12 12.40
C THR A 210 4.13 -13.72 13.43
N GLU A 211 3.44 -12.63 13.14
CA GLU A 211 2.44 -12.04 14.01
C GLU A 211 1.13 -11.82 13.25
N LEU A 212 0.00 -12.07 13.91
CA LEU A 212 -1.31 -11.70 13.40
C LEU A 212 -1.52 -10.18 13.55
N ARG A 213 -1.98 -9.55 12.48
CA ARG A 213 -2.48 -8.17 12.49
C ARG A 213 -3.96 -8.20 12.17
N PRO A 214 -4.85 -8.03 13.15
CA PRO A 214 -6.28 -8.01 12.91
C PRO A 214 -6.71 -6.75 12.16
N ALA A 215 -7.90 -6.79 11.58
CA ALA A 215 -8.54 -5.60 11.01
C ALA A 215 -8.59 -4.47 12.05
N GLY A 216 -8.30 -3.25 11.62
CA GLY A 216 -8.17 -2.06 12.48
C GLY A 216 -6.81 -1.90 13.15
N ALA A 217 -5.92 -2.88 13.08
CA ALA A 217 -4.56 -2.75 13.60
C ALA A 217 -3.72 -1.78 12.78
N ILE A 218 -2.69 -1.25 13.43
CA ILE A 218 -1.66 -0.42 12.80
C ILE A 218 -0.37 -1.22 12.72
N GLN A 219 0.32 -1.12 11.59
CA GLN A 219 1.67 -1.65 11.44
C GLN A 219 2.61 -0.55 10.97
N GLU A 220 3.66 -0.33 11.73
CA GLU A 220 4.78 0.52 11.35
C GLU A 220 5.81 -0.29 10.56
N GLU A 221 6.30 0.30 9.49
CA GLU A 221 7.44 -0.24 8.72
C GLU A 221 8.47 0.88 8.55
N PRO A 222 9.36 1.06 9.54
CA PRO A 222 10.44 2.03 9.42
C PRO A 222 11.44 1.59 8.35
N TYR A 223 12.27 2.52 7.89
CA TYR A 223 13.34 2.23 6.95
C TYR A 223 14.24 1.09 7.45
N GLY A 224 14.59 0.17 6.55
CA GLY A 224 15.39 -1.02 6.88
C GLY A 224 14.60 -2.17 7.48
N PHE A 225 13.29 -2.01 7.68
CA PHE A 225 12.42 -3.05 8.23
C PHE A 225 12.17 -4.16 7.20
N VAL A 226 12.80 -5.32 7.41
CA VAL A 226 12.62 -6.47 6.51
C VAL A 226 11.44 -7.31 6.95
N HIS A 227 10.49 -7.47 6.04
CA HIS A 227 9.23 -8.15 6.33
C HIS A 227 8.64 -8.83 5.09
N THR A 228 7.60 -9.60 5.31
CA THR A 228 6.64 -10.01 4.30
C THR A 228 5.24 -10.08 4.88
N TRP A 229 4.24 -9.93 4.03
CA TRP A 229 2.84 -10.08 4.39
C TRP A 229 2.24 -11.31 3.72
N SER A 230 1.40 -12.02 4.46
CA SER A 230 0.60 -13.13 3.93
C SER A 230 -0.84 -13.06 4.45
N SER A 231 -1.75 -13.68 3.72
CA SER A 231 -3.12 -13.86 4.21
C SER A 231 -3.19 -15.12 5.05
N PRO A 232 -3.94 -15.15 6.16
CA PRO A 232 -4.33 -16.38 6.81
C PRO A 232 -4.99 -17.35 5.82
N PRO A 233 -4.90 -18.68 6.04
CA PRO A 233 -5.61 -19.63 5.21
C PRO A 233 -7.10 -19.27 5.11
N ASN A 234 -7.65 -19.30 3.91
CA ASN A 234 -9.06 -18.97 3.62
C ASN A 234 -9.49 -17.52 3.87
N SER A 235 -8.56 -16.60 4.12
CA SER A 235 -8.84 -15.18 4.24
C SER A 235 -8.21 -14.37 3.09
N ARG A 236 -8.60 -13.12 2.97
CA ARG A 236 -8.05 -12.18 2.00
C ARG A 236 -7.44 -11.00 2.74
N LEU A 237 -6.13 -10.80 2.60
CA LEU A 237 -5.49 -9.62 3.15
C LEU A 237 -5.89 -8.39 2.32
N ILE A 238 -6.38 -7.38 3.00
CA ILE A 238 -6.57 -6.04 2.46
C ILE A 238 -5.91 -5.07 3.43
N SER A 239 -4.96 -4.29 2.95
CA SER A 239 -4.29 -3.28 3.75
C SER A 239 -4.15 -1.97 3.00
N GLN A 240 -4.01 -0.88 3.75
CA GLN A 240 -3.68 0.43 3.21
C GLN A 240 -2.40 0.93 3.84
N GLU A 241 -1.62 1.62 3.05
CA GLU A 241 -0.36 2.19 3.51
C GLU A 241 -0.20 3.62 3.01
N GLY A 242 0.39 4.46 3.85
CA GLY A 242 0.97 5.73 3.44
C GLY A 242 2.49 5.57 3.35
N MET A 243 3.08 5.90 2.22
CA MET A 243 4.53 5.85 2.03
C MET A 243 5.08 7.22 1.66
N ALA A 244 6.27 7.51 2.18
CA ALA A 244 7.11 8.57 1.66
C ALA A 244 8.31 7.90 0.95
N ASP A 245 8.25 7.83 -0.35
CA ASP A 245 9.36 7.33 -1.18
C ASP A 245 10.17 8.48 -1.77
N VAL A 246 11.47 8.27 -1.88
CA VAL A 246 12.34 9.21 -2.59
C VAL A 246 12.16 9.00 -4.09
N ILE A 247 11.67 10.04 -4.78
CA ILE A 247 11.64 10.04 -6.23
C ILE A 247 12.98 10.58 -6.73
N PHE A 248 13.75 9.72 -7.41
CA PHE A 248 14.89 10.18 -8.19
C PHE A 248 14.37 10.80 -9.48
N ILE A 249 14.37 12.13 -9.54
CA ILE A 249 14.13 12.84 -10.81
C ILE A 249 15.44 12.78 -11.59
N LYS A 250 15.42 12.14 -12.76
CA LYS A 250 16.48 12.28 -13.76
C LYS A 250 16.28 13.59 -14.52
#